data_3ba07475828d18067ecb783cb0edaa9f
#
_entry.id   3ba07475828d18067ecb783cb0edaa9f
#
_cell.length_a   1.000
_cell.length_b   1.000
_cell.length_c   1.000
_cell.angle_alpha   90.00
_cell.angle_beta   90.00
_cell.angle_gamma   90.00
#
_symmetry.space_group_name_H-M   'P 1'
#
loop_
_entity.id
_entity.type
_entity.pdbx_description
1 polymer ?
#
loop_
_entity_poly.entity_id
_entity_poly.type
_entity_poly.pdbx_seq_one_letter_code
_entity_poly.pdbx_strand_id
1 'polypeptide(L)'
;MKYDFTTVYDRRGMDALAVDALGQPGGFAPGKPKDGFSVIPMWVADMNFPTVPTIPEAIIERAKHPAFGYFQATDEYYDSI
;
A
#
# COMPACT_ATOMS: atom_id res chain seq x y z
N MET A 1 -0.05 4.55 -22.07
CA MET A 1 -0.79 4.79 -20.81
C MET A 1 -0.04 5.82 -19.98
N LYS A 2 -0.76 6.77 -19.45
CA LYS A 2 -0.18 7.81 -18.61
C LYS A 2 -0.36 7.40 -17.13
N TYR A 3 0.73 7.35 -16.37
CA TYR A 3 0.69 6.98 -14.97
C TYR A 3 0.50 8.22 -14.09
N ASP A 4 -0.20 8.05 -12.98
CA ASP A 4 -0.39 9.09 -11.98
C ASP A 4 0.62 8.90 -10.84
N PHE A 5 1.59 9.80 -10.75
CA PHE A 5 2.59 9.83 -9.68
C PHE A 5 2.49 11.11 -8.83
N THR A 6 1.40 11.86 -8.98
CA THR A 6 1.22 13.15 -8.30
C THR A 6 0.05 13.19 -7.34
N THR A 7 -0.96 12.35 -7.52
CA THR A 7 -2.08 12.26 -6.57
C THR A 7 -1.62 11.68 -5.25
N VAL A 8 -1.91 12.36 -4.17
CA VAL A 8 -1.63 11.90 -2.81
C VAL A 8 -2.91 11.32 -2.22
N TYR A 9 -2.91 10.02 -1.97
CA TYR A 9 -4.04 9.36 -1.33
C TYR A 9 -4.03 9.58 0.19
N ASP A 10 -5.19 9.80 0.75
CA ASP A 10 -5.39 9.75 2.21
C ASP A 10 -5.48 8.28 2.64
N ARG A 11 -4.47 7.81 3.34
CA ARG A 11 -4.36 6.41 3.76
C ARG A 11 -4.68 6.18 5.23
N ARG A 12 -5.21 7.20 5.92
CA ARG A 12 -5.61 7.07 7.32
C ARG A 12 -6.73 6.05 7.47
N GLY A 13 -6.57 5.13 8.43
CA GLY A 13 -7.56 4.09 8.68
C GLY A 13 -7.61 2.98 7.62
N MET A 14 -6.59 2.88 6.78
CA MET A 14 -6.48 1.88 5.72
C MET A 14 -5.31 0.91 5.97
N ASP A 15 -4.97 0.70 7.22
CA ASP A 15 -3.88 -0.18 7.66
C ASP A 15 -2.51 0.23 7.12
N ALA A 16 -2.33 1.50 6.80
CA ALA A 16 -1.06 2.05 6.34
C ALA A 16 -0.15 2.33 7.54
N LEU A 17 0.87 1.52 7.71
CA LEU A 17 1.81 1.61 8.83
C LEU A 17 2.39 3.03 8.97
N ALA A 18 2.75 3.65 7.86
CA ALA A 18 3.39 4.97 7.86
C ALA A 18 2.57 6.04 8.59
N VAL A 19 1.26 5.94 8.54
CA VAL A 19 0.32 6.92 9.11
C VAL A 19 -0.29 6.39 10.41
N ASP A 20 -0.85 5.18 10.37
CA ASP A 20 -1.68 4.65 11.44
C ASP A 20 -0.88 4.21 12.67
N ALA A 21 0.41 3.93 12.52
CA ALA A 21 1.28 3.58 13.64
C ALA A 21 1.86 4.79 14.40
N LEU A 22 1.71 6.01 13.87
CA LEU A 22 2.24 7.20 14.53
C LEU A 22 1.61 7.42 15.90
N GLY A 23 2.47 7.59 16.91
CA GLY A 23 2.03 7.82 18.28
C GLY A 23 1.48 6.58 19.00
N GLN A 24 1.58 5.39 18.41
CA GLN A 24 1.17 4.14 19.04
C GLN A 24 2.19 3.71 20.10
N PRO A 25 1.74 3.37 21.34
CA PRO A 25 2.65 2.92 22.37
C PRO A 25 3.21 1.53 22.08
N GLY A 26 4.47 1.29 22.48
CA GLY A 26 5.12 -0.03 22.33
C GLY A 26 5.67 -0.35 20.94
N GLY A 27 5.47 0.52 19.97
CA GLY A 27 6.04 0.40 18.63
C GLY A 27 7.32 1.22 18.47
N PHE A 28 7.94 1.10 17.31
CA PHE A 28 9.11 1.89 16.96
C PHE A 28 8.77 3.13 16.10
N ALA A 29 7.49 3.35 15.82
CA ALA A 29 7.04 4.52 15.07
C ALA A 29 7.27 5.82 15.86
N PRO A 30 7.53 6.94 15.18
CA PRO A 30 7.62 8.24 15.82
C PRO A 30 6.32 8.65 16.50
N GLY A 31 6.42 9.63 17.39
CA GLY A 31 5.24 10.26 17.97
C GLY A 31 4.45 11.07 16.96
N LYS A 32 3.27 11.52 17.36
CA LYS A 32 2.45 12.42 16.55
C LYS A 32 3.15 13.77 16.36
N PRO A 33 2.82 14.51 15.28
CA PRO A 33 3.35 15.86 15.10
C PRO A 33 2.91 16.78 16.23
N LYS A 34 3.62 17.88 16.41
CA LYS A 34 3.21 18.95 17.33
C LYS A 34 1.87 19.54 16.91
N ASP A 35 1.14 20.07 17.88
CA ASP A 35 -0.13 20.75 17.62
C ASP A 35 0.04 21.84 16.56
N GLY A 36 -0.90 21.91 15.63
CA GLY A 36 -0.90 22.88 14.53
C GLY A 36 -0.11 22.46 13.30
N PHE A 37 0.56 21.29 13.33
CA PHE A 37 1.29 20.77 12.17
C PHE A 37 0.58 19.60 11.53
N SER A 38 0.70 19.50 10.19
CA SER A 38 0.15 18.38 9.44
C SER A 38 0.93 17.09 9.68
N VAL A 39 0.24 15.95 9.55
CA VAL A 39 0.86 14.64 9.61
C VAL A 39 1.57 14.37 8.28
N ILE A 40 2.89 14.38 8.29
CA ILE A 40 3.71 14.08 7.11
C ILE A 40 4.71 12.97 7.50
N PRO A 41 4.36 11.70 7.29
CA PRO A 41 5.25 10.59 7.64
C PRO A 41 6.47 10.58 6.72
N MET A 42 7.65 10.45 7.32
CA MET A 42 8.93 10.38 6.59
C MET A 42 9.88 9.34 7.21
N TRP A 43 9.35 8.37 7.92
CA TRP A 43 10.15 7.43 8.72
C TRP A 43 10.28 6.03 8.11
N VAL A 44 9.38 5.67 7.23
CA VAL A 44 9.44 4.42 6.45
C VAL A 44 9.46 4.74 4.97
N ALA A 45 10.10 3.89 4.18
CA ALA A 45 10.07 3.98 2.73
C ALA A 45 8.68 3.55 2.23
N ASP A 46 7.85 4.51 1.93
CA ASP A 46 6.48 4.31 1.48
C ASP A 46 6.06 5.44 0.54
N MET A 47 5.02 5.21 -0.22
CA MET A 47 4.55 6.16 -1.22
C MET A 47 3.05 6.32 -1.13
N ASN A 48 2.56 7.55 -1.32
CA ASN A 48 1.14 7.88 -1.25
C ASN A 48 0.49 8.07 -2.62
N PHE A 49 1.25 7.98 -3.70
CA PHE A 49 0.67 7.98 -5.04
C PHE A 49 0.28 6.56 -5.47
N PRO A 50 -0.65 6.41 -6.43
CA PRO A 50 -1.13 5.08 -6.82
C PRO A 50 -0.05 4.26 -7.52
N THR A 51 -0.14 2.93 -7.39
CA THR A 51 0.65 2.02 -8.22
C THR A 51 0.19 2.09 -9.68
N VAL A 52 0.96 1.47 -10.57
CA VAL A 52 0.57 1.38 -11.99
C VAL A 52 -0.77 0.65 -12.15
N PRO A 53 -1.68 1.12 -13.02
CA PRO A 53 -3.06 0.60 -13.10
C PRO A 53 -3.15 -0.89 -13.42
N THR A 54 -2.19 -1.45 -14.10
CA THR A 54 -2.18 -2.87 -14.49
C THR A 54 -2.15 -3.82 -13.30
N ILE A 55 -1.60 -3.40 -12.15
CA ILE A 55 -1.53 -4.24 -10.95
C ILE A 55 -2.92 -4.43 -10.33
N PRO A 56 -3.67 -3.37 -9.94
CA PRO A 56 -5.01 -3.55 -9.41
C PRO A 56 -5.96 -4.19 -10.41
N GLU A 57 -5.82 -3.91 -11.70
CA GLU A 57 -6.64 -4.56 -12.75
C GLU A 57 -6.44 -6.08 -12.77
N ALA A 58 -5.20 -6.55 -12.68
CA ALA A 58 -4.91 -7.97 -12.62
C ALA A 58 -5.46 -8.63 -11.35
N ILE A 59 -5.39 -7.95 -10.20
CA ILE A 59 -5.95 -8.43 -8.95
C ILE A 59 -7.47 -8.52 -9.03
N ILE A 60 -8.14 -7.50 -9.58
CA ILE A 60 -9.59 -7.47 -9.76
C ILE A 60 -10.02 -8.61 -10.68
N GLU A 61 -9.33 -8.83 -11.78
CA GLU A 61 -9.64 -9.90 -12.72
C GLU A 61 -9.52 -11.28 -12.06
N ARG A 62 -8.45 -11.50 -11.30
CA ARG A 62 -8.29 -12.76 -10.54
C ARG A 62 -9.38 -12.91 -9.48
N ALA A 63 -9.79 -11.83 -8.83
CA ALA A 63 -10.81 -11.86 -7.77
C ALA A 63 -12.22 -12.21 -8.29
N LYS A 64 -12.49 -12.04 -9.57
CA LYS A 64 -13.76 -12.45 -10.19
C LYS A 64 -13.99 -13.96 -10.10
N HIS A 65 -12.94 -14.75 -10.00
CA HIS A 65 -13.03 -16.18 -9.71
C HIS A 65 -12.97 -16.38 -8.19
N PRO A 66 -14.08 -16.67 -7.53
CA PRO A 66 -14.18 -16.55 -6.07
C PRO A 66 -13.63 -17.75 -5.28
N ALA A 67 -13.08 -18.73 -5.94
CA ALA A 67 -12.47 -19.88 -5.29
C ALA A 67 -10.95 -19.68 -5.16
N PHE A 68 -10.45 -19.56 -3.93
CA PHE A 68 -9.08 -19.26 -3.60
C PHE A 68 -8.39 -20.41 -2.87
N GLY A 69 -8.48 -21.61 -3.36
CA GLY A 69 -7.89 -22.78 -2.72
C GLY A 69 -6.35 -22.79 -2.72
N TYR A 70 -5.79 -23.98 -2.65
CA TYR A 70 -4.34 -24.12 -2.71
C TYR A 70 -3.80 -23.65 -4.06
N PHE A 71 -2.69 -22.95 -4.00
CA PHE A 71 -2.00 -22.41 -5.16
C PHE A 71 -1.03 -23.42 -5.75
N GLN A 72 -0.96 -23.47 -7.07
CA GLN A 72 0.11 -24.15 -7.79
C GLN A 72 0.86 -23.15 -8.65
N ALA A 73 2.17 -23.07 -8.46
CA ALA A 73 3.02 -22.22 -9.28
C ALA A 73 3.06 -22.72 -10.72
N THR A 74 2.89 -21.82 -11.65
CA THR A 74 2.93 -22.09 -13.10
C THR A 74 4.27 -21.69 -13.70
N ASP A 75 4.52 -22.10 -14.94
CA ASP A 75 5.71 -21.67 -15.69
C ASP A 75 5.75 -20.14 -15.81
N GLU A 76 4.60 -19.52 -16.05
CA GLU A 76 4.48 -18.05 -16.09
C GLU A 76 4.95 -17.38 -14.79
N TYR A 77 4.63 -17.98 -13.65
CA TYR A 77 5.10 -17.47 -12.35
C TYR A 77 6.63 -17.51 -12.26
N TYR A 78 7.24 -18.64 -12.62
CA TYR A 78 8.69 -18.78 -12.59
C TYR A 78 9.40 -17.92 -13.62
N ASP A 79 8.83 -17.79 -14.80
CA ASP A 79 9.40 -16.97 -15.87
C ASP A 79 9.38 -15.48 -15.55
N SER A 80 8.50 -15.04 -14.62
CA SER A 80 8.41 -13.65 -14.18
C SER A 80 9.50 -13.24 -13.19
N ILE A 81 10.18 -14.20 -12.59
CA ILE A 81 11.27 -13.97 -11.61
C ILE A 81 12.60 -13.75 -12.33
#